data_d25681e3cdfb04aacda48d61c4d7a7b6
#
_entry.id   d25681e3cdfb04aacda48d61c4d7a7b6
#
_cell.length_a   1.000
_cell.length_b   1.000
_cell.length_c   1.000
_cell.angle_alpha   90.00
_cell.angle_beta   90.00
_cell.angle_gamma   90.00
#
_symmetry.space_group_name_H-M   'P 1'
#
loop_
_entity.id
_entity.type
_entity.pdbx_description
1 polymer ?
#
loop_
_entity_poly.entity_id
_entity_poly.type
_entity_poly.pdbx_seq_one_letter_code
_entity_poly.pdbx_strand_id
1 'polypeptide(L)'
;AIQLAVDRGARVFATAGSAAKLALCRELGAEVAIDYREQRFLETVLERTDGRGVDVVFDGVGIAVQKESMESMAWGGRYVMLGFVSDKTVGDRASIVPRTIGWGNFSLVIFSLGYGDEAANRALKRSMPGFNRAPRAVGDRLHAHVLARIQAGAIRPVVGLHVPFEALPTALEAMARRETLGRVVVDVSPA
;
A
#
# COMPACT_ATOMS: atom_id res chain seq x y z
N ALA A 1 6.52 -1.67 -0.76
CA ALA A 1 5.96 -2.88 -0.11
C ALA A 1 6.63 -4.16 -0.63
N ILE A 2 6.64 -4.42 -1.97
CA ILE A 2 7.17 -5.67 -2.57
C ILE A 2 8.56 -5.99 -2.02
N GLN A 3 9.54 -5.11 -2.19
CA GLN A 3 10.92 -5.36 -1.76
C GLN A 3 11.03 -5.64 -0.24
N LEU A 4 10.28 -4.92 0.60
CA LEU A 4 10.27 -5.17 2.05
C LEU A 4 9.68 -6.55 2.41
N ALA A 5 8.66 -6.99 1.68
CA ALA A 5 8.07 -8.31 1.89
C ALA A 5 9.03 -9.41 1.44
N VAL A 6 9.65 -9.26 0.27
CA VAL A 6 10.68 -10.17 -0.26
C VAL A 6 11.89 -10.26 0.69
N ASP A 7 12.36 -9.12 1.20
CA ASP A 7 13.45 -9.05 2.19
C ASP A 7 13.14 -9.80 3.49
N ARG A 8 11.86 -10.01 3.80
CA ARG A 8 11.38 -10.83 4.92
C ARG A 8 11.06 -12.27 4.55
N GLY A 9 11.41 -12.71 3.34
CA GLY A 9 11.19 -14.06 2.85
C GLY A 9 9.74 -14.36 2.45
N ALA A 10 8.90 -13.35 2.26
CA ALA A 10 7.52 -13.57 1.83
C ALA A 10 7.45 -13.86 0.32
N ARG A 11 6.56 -14.78 -0.05
CA ARG A 11 6.08 -14.91 -1.43
C ARG A 11 5.15 -13.73 -1.73
N VAL A 12 5.43 -12.97 -2.78
CA VAL A 12 4.68 -11.75 -3.06
C VAL A 12 3.86 -11.88 -4.33
N PHE A 13 2.57 -11.66 -4.19
CA PHE A 13 1.61 -11.46 -5.29
C PHE A 13 1.37 -9.96 -5.42
N ALA A 14 1.57 -9.40 -6.59
CA ALA A 14 1.37 -7.97 -6.83
C ALA A 14 0.35 -7.76 -7.94
N THR A 15 -0.53 -6.77 -7.79
CA THR A 15 -1.49 -6.39 -8.81
C THR A 15 -1.10 -5.07 -9.46
N ALA A 16 -1.23 -4.97 -10.77
CA ALA A 16 -0.99 -3.75 -11.53
C ALA A 16 -1.87 -3.72 -12.77
N GLY A 17 -2.03 -2.56 -13.41
CA GLY A 17 -2.91 -2.39 -14.57
C GLY A 17 -2.16 -1.94 -15.83
N SER A 18 -0.88 -2.30 -15.99
CA SER A 18 -0.17 -2.13 -17.26
C SER A 18 1.05 -3.05 -17.32
N ALA A 19 1.45 -3.43 -18.54
CA ALA A 19 2.59 -4.31 -18.76
C ALA A 19 3.89 -3.78 -18.12
N ALA A 20 4.16 -2.48 -18.23
CA ALA A 20 5.34 -1.86 -17.62
C ALA A 20 5.32 -1.95 -16.08
N LYS A 21 4.15 -1.75 -15.44
CA LYS A 21 4.01 -1.88 -13.98
C LYS A 21 4.12 -3.33 -13.53
N LEU A 22 3.59 -4.28 -14.29
CA LEU A 22 3.73 -5.71 -14.03
C LEU A 22 5.19 -6.16 -14.15
N ALA A 23 5.90 -5.68 -15.17
CA ALA A 23 7.34 -5.95 -15.34
C ALA A 23 8.13 -5.41 -14.13
N LEU A 24 7.86 -4.18 -13.69
CA LEU A 24 8.47 -3.61 -12.50
C LEU A 24 8.15 -4.42 -11.23
N CYS A 25 6.92 -4.89 -11.04
CA CYS A 25 6.58 -5.72 -9.90
C CYS A 25 7.44 -6.99 -9.84
N ARG A 26 7.65 -7.66 -10.98
CA ARG A 26 8.53 -8.84 -11.08
C ARG A 26 9.99 -8.49 -10.81
N GLU A 27 10.48 -7.40 -11.39
CA GLU A 27 11.84 -6.89 -11.14
C GLU A 27 12.11 -6.61 -9.66
N LEU A 28 11.09 -6.13 -8.94
CA LEU A 28 11.15 -5.87 -7.50
C LEU A 28 10.99 -7.12 -6.63
N GLY A 29 10.82 -8.29 -7.26
CA GLY A 29 10.77 -9.59 -6.58
C GLY A 29 9.37 -10.15 -6.35
N ALA A 30 8.33 -9.63 -6.99
CA ALA A 30 7.03 -10.29 -6.95
C ALA A 30 7.08 -11.62 -7.70
N GLU A 31 6.73 -12.72 -7.02
CA GLU A 31 6.64 -14.05 -7.63
C GLU A 31 5.53 -14.10 -8.69
N VAL A 32 4.41 -13.46 -8.40
CA VAL A 32 3.27 -13.36 -9.31
C VAL A 32 2.88 -11.89 -9.48
N ALA A 33 2.79 -11.44 -10.73
CA ALA A 33 2.30 -10.11 -11.07
C ALA A 33 1.02 -10.24 -11.91
N ILE A 34 -0.10 -9.75 -11.38
CA ILE A 34 -1.45 -9.99 -11.89
C ILE A 34 -1.98 -8.71 -12.53
N ASP A 35 -2.44 -8.79 -13.77
CA ASP A 35 -3.18 -7.69 -14.41
C ASP A 35 -4.63 -7.71 -13.95
N TYR A 36 -4.98 -6.79 -13.05
CA TYR A 36 -6.33 -6.68 -12.52
C TYR A 36 -7.37 -6.18 -13.54
N ARG A 37 -6.94 -5.77 -14.73
CA ARG A 37 -7.85 -5.38 -15.84
C ARG A 37 -8.31 -6.59 -16.64
N GLU A 38 -7.47 -7.62 -16.72
CA GLU A 38 -7.68 -8.81 -17.52
C GLU A 38 -8.34 -9.94 -16.71
N GLN A 39 -8.06 -9.99 -15.41
CA GLN A 39 -8.54 -11.08 -14.56
C GLN A 39 -8.74 -10.65 -13.11
N ARG A 40 -9.57 -11.41 -12.41
CA ARG A 40 -9.69 -11.29 -10.96
C ARG A 40 -8.45 -11.88 -10.29
N PHE A 41 -7.86 -11.11 -9.35
CA PHE A 41 -6.65 -11.60 -8.66
C PHE A 41 -6.96 -12.73 -7.66
N LEU A 42 -8.20 -12.83 -7.15
CA LEU A 42 -8.63 -13.91 -6.26
C LEU A 42 -8.38 -15.29 -6.88
N GLU A 43 -8.74 -15.48 -8.15
CA GLU A 43 -8.60 -16.77 -8.84
C GLU A 43 -7.14 -17.19 -8.90
N THR A 44 -6.25 -16.28 -9.31
CA THR A 44 -4.81 -16.53 -9.32
C THR A 44 -4.24 -16.79 -7.91
N VAL A 45 -4.69 -16.03 -6.91
CA VAL A 45 -4.26 -16.23 -5.52
C VAL A 45 -4.64 -17.63 -5.05
N LEU A 46 -5.89 -18.04 -5.22
CA LEU A 46 -6.36 -19.36 -4.78
C LEU A 46 -5.65 -20.49 -5.53
N GLU A 47 -5.48 -20.37 -6.85
CA GLU A 47 -4.74 -21.34 -7.65
C GLU A 47 -3.30 -21.51 -7.14
N ARG A 48 -2.60 -20.41 -6.91
CA ARG A 48 -1.18 -20.42 -6.52
C ARG A 48 -0.93 -20.71 -5.04
N THR A 49 -1.98 -20.85 -4.25
CA THR A 49 -1.93 -21.16 -2.82
C THR A 49 -2.71 -22.43 -2.47
N ASP A 50 -3.08 -23.25 -3.46
CA ASP A 50 -3.88 -24.47 -3.29
C ASP A 50 -5.18 -24.22 -2.49
N GLY A 51 -5.84 -23.10 -2.77
CA GLY A 51 -7.07 -22.67 -2.12
C GLY A 51 -6.91 -22.05 -0.73
N ARG A 52 -5.68 -21.95 -0.20
CA ARG A 52 -5.42 -21.44 1.15
C ARG A 52 -5.62 -19.94 1.28
N GLY A 53 -5.29 -19.16 0.26
CA GLY A 53 -5.24 -17.70 0.31
C GLY A 53 -3.90 -17.16 0.85
N VAL A 54 -3.85 -15.84 1.09
CA VAL A 54 -2.64 -15.11 1.52
C VAL A 54 -2.70 -14.72 2.99
N ASP A 55 -1.55 -14.73 3.65
CA ASP A 55 -1.42 -14.36 5.08
C ASP A 55 -1.53 -12.86 5.31
N VAL A 56 -1.15 -12.05 4.31
CA VAL A 56 -1.20 -10.59 4.41
C VAL A 56 -1.68 -9.99 3.10
N VAL A 57 -2.70 -9.14 3.18
CA VAL A 57 -3.04 -8.20 2.11
C VAL A 57 -2.58 -6.81 2.52
N PHE A 58 -1.89 -6.11 1.62
CA PHE A 58 -1.45 -4.74 1.77
C PHE A 58 -2.18 -3.88 0.74
N ASP A 59 -3.18 -3.14 1.17
CA ASP A 59 -4.11 -2.44 0.30
C ASP A 59 -3.96 -0.91 0.39
N GLY A 60 -3.60 -0.28 -0.73
CA GLY A 60 -3.58 1.17 -0.91
C GLY A 60 -4.74 1.69 -1.78
N VAL A 61 -5.67 0.82 -2.20
CA VAL A 61 -6.73 1.15 -3.15
C VAL A 61 -8.06 1.40 -2.44
N GLY A 62 -8.43 0.52 -1.51
CA GLY A 62 -9.67 0.63 -0.74
C GLY A 62 -10.86 -0.10 -1.38
N ILE A 63 -12.04 0.51 -1.33
CA ILE A 63 -13.33 -0.13 -1.60
C ILE A 63 -13.41 -0.91 -2.92
N ALA A 64 -12.73 -0.44 -3.96
CA ALA A 64 -12.79 -1.08 -5.28
C ALA A 64 -12.22 -2.52 -5.30
N VAL A 65 -11.32 -2.84 -4.38
CA VAL A 65 -10.68 -4.17 -4.29
C VAL A 65 -10.97 -4.89 -2.98
N GLN A 66 -11.66 -4.22 -2.05
CA GLN A 66 -11.88 -4.67 -0.68
C GLN A 66 -12.49 -6.07 -0.59
N LYS A 67 -13.58 -6.30 -1.35
CA LYS A 67 -14.28 -7.60 -1.31
C LYS A 67 -13.35 -8.73 -1.74
N GLU A 68 -12.71 -8.57 -2.89
CA GLU A 68 -11.82 -9.57 -3.46
C GLU A 68 -10.58 -9.79 -2.58
N SER A 69 -10.05 -8.73 -1.97
CA SER A 69 -8.98 -8.80 -0.98
C SER A 69 -9.37 -9.61 0.25
N MET A 70 -10.58 -9.42 0.79
CA MET A 70 -11.08 -10.18 1.92
C MET A 70 -11.29 -11.67 1.58
N GLU A 71 -11.80 -11.95 0.38
CA GLU A 71 -12.00 -13.32 -0.12
C GLU A 71 -10.67 -14.04 -0.36
N SER A 72 -9.58 -13.28 -0.58
CA SER A 72 -8.24 -13.83 -0.78
C SER A 72 -7.48 -14.17 0.51
N MET A 73 -8.05 -13.81 1.67
CA MET A 73 -7.36 -13.99 2.96
C MET A 73 -7.29 -15.45 3.39
N ALA A 74 -6.14 -15.85 3.89
CA ALA A 74 -5.99 -17.11 4.62
C ALA A 74 -6.53 -16.98 6.05
N TRP A 75 -6.86 -18.09 6.68
CA TRP A 75 -7.21 -18.15 8.09
C TRP A 75 -6.08 -17.58 8.98
N GLY A 76 -6.42 -16.70 9.90
CA GLY A 76 -5.47 -16.01 10.78
C GLY A 76 -4.68 -14.90 10.10
N GLY A 77 -4.99 -14.57 8.85
CA GLY A 77 -4.30 -13.53 8.08
C GLY A 77 -4.58 -12.11 8.56
N ARG A 78 -3.91 -11.14 7.94
CA ARG A 78 -4.04 -9.70 8.23
C ARG A 78 -4.30 -8.90 6.97
N TYR A 79 -5.45 -8.26 6.90
CA TYR A 79 -5.76 -7.29 5.86
C TYR A 79 -5.36 -5.90 6.34
N VAL A 80 -4.33 -5.33 5.74
CA VAL A 80 -3.76 -4.02 6.10
C VAL A 80 -4.17 -2.97 5.07
N MET A 81 -5.07 -2.08 5.43
CA MET A 81 -5.51 -0.96 4.61
C MET A 81 -4.69 0.29 4.95
N LEU A 82 -4.08 0.89 3.96
CA LEU A 82 -3.23 2.10 4.08
C LEU A 82 -3.75 3.27 3.25
N GLY A 83 -4.62 3.00 2.29
CA GLY A 83 -5.09 4.00 1.36
C GLY A 83 -6.54 3.80 0.97
N PHE A 84 -7.14 4.87 0.52
CA PHE A 84 -8.54 4.96 0.13
C PHE A 84 -8.65 5.68 -1.21
N VAL A 85 -7.76 5.34 -2.16
CA VAL A 85 -7.68 6.05 -3.46
C VAL A 85 -8.96 5.88 -4.27
N SER A 86 -9.64 4.74 -4.13
CA SER A 86 -10.91 4.46 -4.80
C SER A 86 -12.12 5.05 -4.09
N ASP A 87 -11.96 5.51 -2.84
CA ASP A 87 -13.09 5.91 -1.99
C ASP A 87 -13.48 7.38 -2.17
N LYS A 88 -12.75 8.14 -2.98
CA LYS A 88 -12.96 9.60 -3.18
C LYS A 88 -14.36 9.97 -3.64
N THR A 89 -15.06 9.07 -4.30
CA THR A 89 -16.42 9.28 -4.81
C THR A 89 -17.50 8.67 -3.93
N VAL A 90 -17.12 7.84 -2.97
CA VAL A 90 -18.05 7.08 -2.11
C VAL A 90 -18.26 7.77 -0.77
N GLY A 91 -17.27 8.55 -0.31
CA GLY A 91 -17.30 9.23 0.99
C GLY A 91 -17.52 8.24 2.15
N ASP A 92 -18.21 8.69 3.19
CA ASP A 92 -18.50 7.90 4.40
C ASP A 92 -19.48 6.73 4.18
N ARG A 93 -19.93 6.50 2.95
CA ARG A 93 -20.80 5.36 2.60
C ARG A 93 -20.03 4.06 2.40
N ALA A 94 -18.71 4.12 2.32
CA ALA A 94 -17.87 2.93 2.29
C ALA A 94 -18.01 2.18 3.61
N SER A 95 -18.63 1.01 3.59
CA SER A 95 -18.82 0.21 4.79
C SER A 95 -18.16 -1.16 4.67
N ILE A 96 -17.57 -1.60 5.78
CA ILE A 96 -17.07 -2.95 5.94
C ILE A 96 -18.15 -3.75 6.67
N VAL A 97 -18.54 -4.88 6.10
CA VAL A 97 -19.47 -5.79 6.75
C VAL A 97 -18.71 -6.64 7.79
N PRO A 98 -18.88 -6.42 9.10
CA PRO A 98 -18.07 -7.10 10.12
C PRO A 98 -18.15 -8.63 10.05
N ARG A 99 -19.29 -9.16 9.64
CA ARG A 99 -19.52 -10.60 9.45
C ARG A 99 -18.54 -11.25 8.46
N THR A 100 -18.11 -10.53 7.43
CA THR A 100 -17.12 -11.02 6.45
C THR A 100 -15.77 -11.30 7.12
N ILE A 101 -15.36 -10.43 8.04
CA ILE A 101 -14.13 -10.60 8.82
C ILE A 101 -14.26 -11.80 9.76
N GLY A 102 -15.41 -11.93 10.42
CA GLY A 102 -15.68 -13.04 11.33
C GLY A 102 -15.68 -14.41 10.64
N TRP A 103 -16.33 -14.54 9.50
CA TRP A 103 -16.32 -15.78 8.73
C TRP A 103 -14.97 -16.08 8.09
N GLY A 104 -14.25 -15.05 7.65
CA GLY A 104 -12.90 -15.21 7.10
C GLY A 104 -11.83 -15.49 8.15
N ASN A 105 -12.13 -15.31 9.46
CA ASN A 105 -11.19 -15.50 10.56
C ASN A 105 -9.84 -14.80 10.33
N PHE A 106 -9.86 -13.54 9.91
CA PHE A 106 -8.68 -12.70 9.71
C PHE A 106 -8.81 -11.39 10.48
N SER A 107 -7.70 -10.67 10.65
CA SER A 107 -7.68 -9.35 11.27
C SER A 107 -7.72 -8.25 10.22
N LEU A 108 -8.57 -7.22 10.43
CA LEU A 108 -8.52 -5.99 9.66
C LEU A 108 -7.72 -4.94 10.44
N VAL A 109 -6.70 -4.40 9.79
CA VAL A 109 -5.84 -3.33 10.33
C VAL A 109 -5.93 -2.13 9.40
N ILE A 110 -6.46 -1.02 9.92
CA ILE A 110 -6.44 0.24 9.19
C ILE A 110 -5.35 1.11 9.80
N PHE A 111 -4.49 1.65 8.97
CA PHE A 111 -3.28 2.29 9.41
C PHE A 111 -3.13 3.69 8.81
N SER A 112 -2.88 4.66 9.69
CA SER A 112 -2.52 6.03 9.30
C SER A 112 -1.03 6.28 9.56
N LEU A 113 -0.32 6.81 8.56
CA LEU A 113 1.11 7.15 8.64
C LEU A 113 1.40 8.46 9.38
N GLY A 114 0.49 8.95 10.20
CA GLY A 114 0.70 10.14 11.00
C GLY A 114 1.49 9.87 12.28
N TYR A 115 2.54 10.64 12.53
CA TYR A 115 3.32 10.61 13.78
C TYR A 115 3.27 11.95 14.49
N GLY A 116 3.36 11.97 15.81
CA GLY A 116 3.41 13.19 16.59
C GLY A 116 4.05 13.00 17.95
N ASP A 117 4.55 14.09 18.53
CA ASP A 117 4.93 14.09 19.93
C ASP A 117 3.72 13.91 20.85
N GLU A 118 3.97 13.62 22.13
CA GLU A 118 2.90 13.32 23.08
C GLU A 118 1.93 14.48 23.27
N ALA A 119 2.43 15.74 23.34
CA ALA A 119 1.58 16.89 23.57
C ALA A 119 0.62 17.12 22.40
N ALA A 120 1.15 17.06 21.16
CA ALA A 120 0.36 17.14 19.94
C ALA A 120 -0.64 15.98 19.81
N ASN A 121 -0.24 14.76 20.19
CA ASN A 121 -1.14 13.61 20.17
C ASN A 121 -2.26 13.72 21.20
N ARG A 122 -1.98 14.22 22.42
CA ARG A 122 -3.01 14.50 23.43
C ARG A 122 -3.95 15.62 23.01
N ALA A 123 -3.44 16.68 22.37
CA ALA A 123 -4.26 17.76 21.85
C ALA A 123 -5.19 17.28 20.74
N LEU A 124 -4.65 16.50 19.79
CA LEU A 124 -5.44 15.91 18.70
C LEU A 124 -6.53 14.97 19.25
N LYS A 125 -6.19 14.12 20.22
CA LYS A 125 -7.17 13.20 20.84
C LYS A 125 -8.31 13.92 21.52
N ARG A 126 -8.05 15.11 22.12
CA ARG A 126 -9.11 15.95 22.73
C ARG A 126 -10.01 16.60 21.69
N SER A 127 -9.45 17.10 20.59
CA SER A 127 -10.21 17.76 19.53
C SER A 127 -10.92 16.77 18.60
N MET A 128 -10.34 15.58 18.39
CA MET A 128 -10.86 14.52 17.53
C MET A 128 -10.77 13.16 18.24
N PRO A 129 -11.73 12.83 19.14
CA PRO A 129 -11.64 11.65 20.03
C PRO A 129 -11.44 10.30 19.31
N GLY A 130 -11.97 10.17 18.08
CA GLY A 130 -11.80 8.97 17.25
C GLY A 130 -10.42 8.84 16.58
N PHE A 131 -9.61 9.90 16.57
CA PHE A 131 -8.33 9.92 15.87
C PHE A 131 -7.17 9.63 16.83
N ASN A 132 -6.33 8.66 16.44
CA ASN A 132 -5.11 8.32 17.17
C ASN A 132 -3.92 8.39 16.22
N ARG A 133 -2.88 9.07 16.65
CA ARG A 133 -1.63 9.19 15.90
C ARG A 133 -0.52 8.47 16.65
N ALA A 134 0.35 7.77 15.91
CA ALA A 134 1.45 7.06 16.52
C ALA A 134 2.45 8.04 17.19
N PRO A 135 3.11 7.63 18.30
CA PRO A 135 4.21 8.40 18.87
C PRO A 135 5.34 8.63 17.86
N ARG A 136 6.00 9.79 17.90
CA ARG A 136 7.13 10.11 17.02
C ARG A 136 8.21 9.03 17.05
N ALA A 137 8.54 8.51 18.22
CA ALA A 137 9.54 7.47 18.38
C ALA A 137 9.26 6.19 17.56
N VAL A 138 7.98 5.92 17.25
CA VAL A 138 7.61 4.82 16.32
C VAL A 138 8.01 5.18 14.90
N GLY A 139 7.71 6.41 14.46
CA GLY A 139 8.10 6.91 13.16
C GLY A 139 9.62 6.91 12.96
N ASP A 140 10.34 7.40 13.94
CA ASP A 140 11.82 7.48 13.90
C ASP A 140 12.44 6.08 13.77
N ARG A 141 11.95 5.08 14.52
CA ARG A 141 12.42 3.69 14.39
C ARG A 141 12.11 3.08 13.02
N LEU A 142 10.91 3.32 12.49
CA LEU A 142 10.53 2.83 11.16
C LEU A 142 11.38 3.48 10.08
N HIS A 143 11.63 4.80 10.18
CA HIS A 143 12.48 5.53 9.25
C HIS A 143 13.92 4.99 9.28
N ALA A 144 14.50 4.86 10.47
CA ALA A 144 15.84 4.29 10.64
C ALA A 144 15.95 2.87 10.06
N HIS A 145 14.91 2.03 10.28
CA HIS A 145 14.88 0.69 9.71
C HIS A 145 14.87 0.71 8.17
N VAL A 146 14.03 1.54 7.55
CA VAL A 146 13.96 1.67 6.09
C VAL A 146 15.30 2.17 5.52
N LEU A 147 15.92 3.19 6.14
CA LEU A 147 17.22 3.70 5.73
C LEU A 147 18.31 2.62 5.81
N ALA A 148 18.35 1.85 6.89
CA ALA A 148 19.31 0.75 7.03
C ALA A 148 19.15 -0.31 5.93
N ARG A 149 17.89 -0.61 5.51
CA ARG A 149 17.64 -1.56 4.40
C ARG A 149 18.06 -0.99 3.05
N ILE A 150 17.90 0.32 2.84
CA ILE A 150 18.40 1.00 1.63
C ILE A 150 19.93 0.97 1.61
N GLN A 151 20.59 1.33 2.71
CA GLN A 151 22.05 1.31 2.82
C GLN A 151 22.65 -0.09 2.62
N ALA A 152 21.96 -1.13 3.08
CA ALA A 152 22.33 -2.51 2.86
C ALA A 152 22.05 -3.02 1.43
N GLY A 153 21.45 -2.20 0.56
CA GLY A 153 21.06 -2.61 -0.79
C GLY A 153 19.88 -3.58 -0.88
N ALA A 154 19.23 -3.89 0.25
CA ALA A 154 18.11 -4.82 0.29
C ALA A 154 16.82 -4.25 -0.34
N ILE A 155 16.68 -2.95 -0.29
CA ILE A 155 15.61 -2.23 -0.99
C ILE A 155 16.18 -1.01 -1.72
N ARG A 156 15.58 -0.67 -2.84
CA ARG A 156 15.90 0.54 -3.60
C ARG A 156 14.63 1.34 -3.90
N PRO A 157 14.60 2.65 -3.67
CA PRO A 157 13.53 3.50 -4.16
C PRO A 157 13.46 3.47 -5.69
N VAL A 158 12.26 3.30 -6.24
CA VAL A 158 12.06 3.39 -7.67
C VAL A 158 11.64 4.81 -8.01
N VAL A 159 12.56 5.59 -8.55
CA VAL A 159 12.28 6.93 -9.11
C VAL A 159 12.04 6.74 -10.61
N GLY A 160 10.81 6.96 -11.04
CA GLY A 160 10.42 6.77 -12.44
C GLY A 160 10.44 8.06 -13.24
N LEU A 161 10.36 9.20 -12.55
CA LEU A 161 10.37 10.51 -13.19
C LEU A 161 11.04 11.53 -12.26
N HIS A 162 11.95 12.31 -12.82
CA HIS A 162 12.62 13.42 -12.16
C HIS A 162 12.34 14.68 -12.97
N VAL A 163 11.76 15.69 -12.37
CA VAL A 163 11.29 16.89 -13.09
C VAL A 163 11.69 18.17 -12.37
N PRO A 164 11.92 19.28 -13.08
CA PRO A 164 12.06 20.59 -12.48
C PRO A 164 10.71 21.06 -11.91
N PHE A 165 10.74 22.04 -11.00
CA PHE A 165 9.55 22.54 -10.31
C PHE A 165 8.46 23.02 -11.29
N GLU A 166 8.85 23.66 -12.38
CA GLU A 166 7.95 24.20 -13.40
C GLU A 166 7.13 23.11 -14.11
N ALA A 167 7.66 21.89 -14.18
CA ALA A 167 6.97 20.75 -14.79
C ALA A 167 6.04 19.99 -13.81
N LEU A 168 5.94 20.45 -12.56
CA LEU A 168 5.09 19.80 -11.52
C LEU A 168 3.62 19.64 -11.97
N PRO A 169 2.94 20.65 -12.57
CA PRO A 169 1.55 20.47 -13.00
C PRO A 169 1.37 19.29 -13.97
N THR A 170 2.21 19.21 -14.99
CA THR A 170 2.18 18.13 -15.99
C THR A 170 2.47 16.76 -15.34
N ALA A 171 3.41 16.70 -14.41
CA ALA A 171 3.72 15.47 -13.67
C ALA A 171 2.54 15.01 -12.80
N LEU A 172 1.83 15.95 -12.15
CA LEU A 172 0.62 15.62 -11.37
C LEU A 172 -0.52 15.12 -12.26
N GLU A 173 -0.69 15.68 -13.45
CA GLU A 173 -1.67 15.17 -14.43
C GLU A 173 -1.34 13.75 -14.88
N ALA A 174 -0.08 13.46 -15.19
CA ALA A 174 0.37 12.12 -15.54
C ALA A 174 0.14 11.11 -14.40
N MET A 175 0.37 11.53 -13.13
CA MET A 175 0.03 10.73 -11.96
C MET A 175 -1.48 10.47 -11.86
N ALA A 176 -2.30 11.49 -12.08
CA ALA A 176 -3.77 11.35 -12.05
C ALA A 176 -4.26 10.37 -13.12
N ARG A 177 -3.65 10.38 -14.30
CA ARG A 177 -3.92 9.42 -15.39
C ARG A 177 -3.28 8.05 -15.19
N ARG A 178 -2.54 7.83 -14.06
CA ARG A 178 -1.83 6.57 -13.73
C ARG A 178 -0.75 6.18 -14.74
N GLU A 179 -0.18 7.14 -15.45
CA GLU A 179 0.86 6.96 -16.48
C GLU A 179 2.27 6.86 -15.88
N THR A 180 2.45 7.31 -14.64
CA THR A 180 3.76 7.28 -13.97
C THR A 180 4.10 5.89 -13.46
N LEU A 181 5.41 5.58 -13.50
CA LEU A 181 6.00 4.36 -12.98
C LEU A 181 6.98 4.72 -11.85
N GLY A 182 6.78 4.18 -10.65
CA GLY A 182 7.57 4.56 -9.48
C GLY A 182 7.21 5.92 -8.91
N ARG A 183 8.18 6.59 -8.26
CA ARG A 183 7.99 7.92 -7.65
C ARG A 183 8.30 9.02 -8.66
N VAL A 184 7.56 10.10 -8.57
CA VAL A 184 7.92 11.37 -9.19
C VAL A 184 8.70 12.18 -8.17
N VAL A 185 9.88 12.64 -8.55
CA VAL A 185 10.74 13.52 -7.76
C VAL A 185 10.79 14.87 -8.45
N VAL A 186 10.61 15.92 -7.68
CA VAL A 186 10.61 17.31 -8.17
C VAL A 186 11.81 18.03 -7.57
N ASP A 187 12.63 18.65 -8.44
CA ASP A 187 13.70 19.53 -8.00
C ASP A 187 13.12 20.90 -7.66
N VAL A 188 13.32 21.29 -6.41
CA VAL A 188 12.90 22.60 -5.89
C VAL A 188 14.04 23.59 -5.74
N SER A 189 15.26 23.19 -6.13
CA SER A 189 16.40 24.09 -6.13
C SER A 189 16.25 25.12 -7.24
N PRO A 190 16.54 26.40 -7.00
CA PRO A 190 16.64 27.37 -8.10
C PRO A 190 17.73 26.92 -9.07
N ALA A 191 17.43 27.04 -10.36
CA ALA A 191 18.37 26.74 -11.43
C ALA A 191 19.59 27.68 -11.37
#